data_a3eec8a7381a9c008dc9fe1ca5f6e864
#
_entry.id   a3eec8a7381a9c008dc9fe1ca5f6e864
#
_cell.length_a   1.000
_cell.length_b   1.000
_cell.length_c   1.000
_cell.angle_alpha   90.00
_cell.angle_beta   90.00
_cell.angle_gamma   90.00
#
_symmetry.space_group_name_H-M   'P 1'
#
loop_
_entity.id
_entity.type
_entity.pdbx_description
1 polymer ?
#
loop_
_entity_poly.entity_id
_entity_poly.type
_entity_poly.pdbx_seq_one_letter_code
_entity_poly.pdbx_strand_id
1 'polypeptide(L)'
;LWVLNKNKKARVVEQNGKLKRYRNREDEILFMDLRQMGSPYEKKYIELTEEDRAKVTSVYHNWQQEGYEETYENVPEFCYSASFEEVKEKGFTLVPSRYIEFVNRDENIDFDTKMKSLQGELKELLVQEEKSKSDLLAVFKELGYEIEL
;
A
#
# COMPACT_ATOMS: atom_id res chain seq x y z
N LEU A 1 -8.76 -6.88 -8.45
CA LEU A 1 -8.59 -8.26 -8.94
C LEU A 1 -9.32 -9.23 -8.01
N TRP A 2 -10.06 -10.18 -8.59
CA TRP A 2 -10.77 -11.23 -7.85
C TRP A 2 -10.15 -12.57 -8.20
N VAL A 3 -9.76 -13.34 -7.19
CA VAL A 3 -9.25 -14.71 -7.35
C VAL A 3 -10.25 -15.67 -6.72
N LEU A 4 -10.92 -16.45 -7.56
CA LEU A 4 -11.96 -17.41 -7.14
C LEU A 4 -11.39 -18.82 -7.11
N ASN A 5 -11.58 -19.51 -5.99
CA ASN A 5 -11.09 -20.88 -5.80
C ASN A 5 -12.22 -21.75 -5.20
N LYS A 6 -12.64 -22.79 -5.94
CA LYS A 6 -13.63 -23.76 -5.47
C LYS A 6 -13.06 -24.80 -4.49
N ASN A 7 -11.74 -25.01 -4.48
CA ASN A 7 -11.10 -26.06 -3.70
C ASN A 7 -10.33 -25.47 -2.51
N LYS A 8 -11.07 -25.11 -1.46
CA LYS A 8 -10.52 -24.49 -0.25
C LYS A 8 -10.28 -25.48 0.90
N LYS A 9 -10.66 -26.76 0.75
CA LYS A 9 -10.47 -27.81 1.76
C LYS A 9 -8.99 -28.10 1.98
N ALA A 10 -8.66 -28.54 3.18
CA ALA A 10 -7.33 -29.04 3.49
C ALA A 10 -6.97 -30.19 2.54
N ARG A 11 -5.78 -30.14 1.97
CA ARG A 11 -5.26 -31.19 1.08
C ARG A 11 -3.75 -31.14 0.95
N VAL A 12 -3.20 -32.29 0.60
CA VAL A 12 -1.79 -32.41 0.24
C VAL A 12 -1.68 -32.67 -1.26
N VAL A 13 -0.83 -31.92 -1.94
CA VAL A 13 -0.60 -32.05 -3.38
C VAL A 13 0.89 -32.17 -3.63
N GLU A 14 1.27 -33.14 -4.41
CA GLU A 14 2.65 -33.23 -4.92
C GLU A 14 2.76 -32.41 -6.23
N GLN A 15 3.66 -31.45 -6.24
CA GLN A 15 3.95 -30.64 -7.40
C GLN A 15 5.46 -30.46 -7.57
N ASN A 16 5.99 -30.87 -8.71
CA ASN A 16 7.43 -30.81 -9.03
C ASN A 16 8.31 -31.51 -7.97
N GLY A 17 7.87 -32.67 -7.46
CA GLY A 17 8.58 -33.43 -6.43
C GLY A 17 8.55 -32.82 -5.02
N LYS A 18 7.76 -31.77 -4.80
CA LYS A 18 7.55 -31.15 -3.50
C LYS A 18 6.12 -31.36 -3.01
N LEU A 19 5.97 -31.74 -1.76
CA LEU A 19 4.66 -31.84 -1.10
C LEU A 19 4.23 -30.47 -0.62
N LYS A 20 3.09 -29.98 -1.14
CA LYS A 20 2.43 -28.75 -0.70
C LYS A 20 1.23 -29.11 0.17
N ARG A 21 1.19 -28.59 1.38
CA ARG A 21 0.10 -28.78 2.33
C ARG A 21 -0.79 -27.53 2.33
N TYR A 22 -2.00 -27.65 1.81
CA TYR A 22 -2.98 -26.58 1.84
C TYR A 22 -3.84 -26.70 3.08
N ARG A 23 -4.01 -25.60 3.81
CA ARG A 23 -4.90 -25.55 4.97
C ARG A 23 -6.38 -25.43 4.56
N ASN A 24 -7.28 -25.72 5.48
CA ASN A 24 -8.71 -25.45 5.25
C ASN A 24 -8.98 -23.93 5.29
N ARG A 25 -9.69 -23.41 4.28
CA ARG A 25 -10.03 -21.99 4.09
C ARG A 25 -11.45 -21.83 3.55
N GLU A 26 -12.34 -22.81 3.79
CA GLU A 26 -13.70 -22.82 3.19
C GLU A 26 -14.49 -21.57 3.56
N ASP A 27 -14.35 -21.12 4.80
CA ASP A 27 -15.08 -19.98 5.36
C ASP A 27 -14.22 -18.72 5.50
N GLU A 28 -13.21 -18.57 4.67
CA GLU A 28 -12.30 -17.43 4.73
C GLU A 28 -12.19 -16.71 3.38
N ILE A 29 -12.03 -15.38 3.46
CA ILE A 29 -11.69 -14.51 2.33
C ILE A 29 -10.46 -13.69 2.70
N LEU A 30 -9.43 -13.75 1.87
CA LEU A 30 -8.26 -12.90 2.00
C LEU A 30 -8.47 -11.59 1.23
N PHE A 31 -8.40 -10.48 1.93
CA PHE A 31 -8.36 -9.14 1.38
C PHE A 31 -6.91 -8.63 1.35
N MET A 32 -6.50 -7.99 0.27
CA MET A 32 -5.22 -7.31 0.15
C MET A 32 -5.43 -5.90 -0.39
N ASP A 33 -4.76 -4.93 0.21
CA ASP A 33 -4.72 -3.54 -0.27
C ASP A 33 -3.36 -3.26 -0.91
N LEU A 34 -3.36 -3.03 -2.22
CA LEU A 34 -2.16 -2.80 -3.00
C LEU A 34 -1.98 -1.32 -3.39
N ARG A 35 -2.80 -0.41 -2.84
CA ARG A 35 -2.78 1.01 -3.22
C ARG A 35 -1.46 1.72 -2.90
N GLN A 36 -0.70 1.20 -1.93
CA GLN A 36 0.60 1.75 -1.55
C GLN A 36 1.78 1.05 -2.22
N MET A 37 1.50 0.13 -3.14
CA MET A 37 2.50 -0.63 -3.87
C MET A 37 2.68 -0.12 -5.29
N GLY A 38 3.83 -0.43 -5.86
CA GLY A 38 4.17 -0.09 -7.23
C GLY A 38 4.81 1.29 -7.38
N SER A 39 5.42 1.48 -8.52
CA SER A 39 6.02 2.74 -8.95
C SER A 39 5.27 3.31 -10.15
N PRO A 40 5.17 4.64 -10.26
CA PRO A 40 4.60 5.26 -11.45
C PRO A 40 5.40 4.85 -12.70
N TYR A 41 4.68 4.24 -13.66
CA TYR A 41 5.19 3.97 -15.00
C TYR A 41 4.43 4.86 -15.98
N GLU A 42 5.14 5.75 -16.65
CA GLU A 42 4.54 6.85 -17.41
C GLU A 42 3.57 7.70 -16.55
N LYS A 43 2.87 8.68 -17.14
CA LYS A 43 2.02 9.61 -16.38
C LYS A 43 0.71 9.00 -15.84
N LYS A 44 0.34 7.76 -16.24
CA LYS A 44 -1.00 7.21 -16.00
C LYS A 44 -1.01 5.78 -15.41
N TYR A 45 0.11 5.10 -15.38
CA TYR A 45 0.17 3.69 -15.00
C TYR A 45 1.04 3.49 -13.77
N ILE A 46 0.72 2.44 -13.01
CA ILE A 46 1.53 1.97 -11.89
C ILE A 46 1.98 0.56 -12.24
N GLU A 47 3.28 0.30 -12.14
CA GLU A 47 3.86 -1.02 -12.31
C GLU A 47 4.27 -1.58 -10.95
N LEU A 48 3.87 -2.82 -10.66
CA LEU A 48 4.31 -3.53 -9.46
C LEU A 48 5.76 -3.99 -9.66
N THR A 49 6.61 -3.63 -8.72
CA THR A 49 8.01 -4.08 -8.69
C THR A 49 8.11 -5.59 -8.44
N GLU A 50 9.29 -6.19 -8.68
CA GLU A 50 9.54 -7.59 -8.33
C GLU A 50 9.37 -7.82 -6.82
N GLU A 51 9.78 -6.85 -5.99
CA GLU A 51 9.63 -6.91 -4.53
C GLU A 51 8.15 -6.89 -4.12
N ASP A 52 7.34 -6.03 -4.74
CA ASP A 52 5.89 -5.99 -4.50
C ASP A 52 5.23 -7.31 -4.87
N ARG A 53 5.60 -7.88 -6.02
CA ARG A 53 5.10 -9.18 -6.48
C ARG A 53 5.50 -10.30 -5.53
N ALA A 54 6.75 -10.31 -5.09
CA ALA A 54 7.24 -11.28 -4.12
C ALA A 54 6.48 -11.20 -2.80
N LYS A 55 6.27 -9.98 -2.27
CA LYS A 55 5.53 -9.74 -1.03
C LYS A 55 4.08 -10.22 -1.12
N VAL A 56 3.36 -9.88 -2.19
CA VAL A 56 1.97 -10.34 -2.42
C VAL A 56 1.92 -11.86 -2.54
N THR A 57 2.87 -12.46 -3.26
CA THR A 57 2.94 -13.90 -3.48
C THR A 57 3.24 -14.65 -2.17
N SER A 58 4.20 -14.18 -1.39
CA SER A 58 4.55 -14.75 -0.08
C SER A 58 3.35 -14.74 0.87
N VAL A 59 2.68 -13.58 1.05
CA VAL A 59 1.49 -13.47 1.89
C VAL A 59 0.38 -14.42 1.42
N TYR A 60 0.11 -14.48 0.11
CA TYR A 60 -0.90 -15.38 -0.42
C TYR A 60 -0.57 -16.85 -0.16
N HIS A 61 0.68 -17.26 -0.33
CA HIS A 61 1.09 -18.65 -0.09
C HIS A 61 1.14 -18.98 1.40
N ASN A 62 1.58 -18.09 2.26
CA ASN A 62 1.53 -18.26 3.72
C ASN A 62 0.07 -18.41 4.22
N TRP A 63 -0.87 -17.64 3.66
CA TRP A 63 -2.30 -17.81 3.97
C TRP A 63 -2.86 -19.13 3.44
N GLN A 64 -2.39 -19.60 2.31
CA GLN A 64 -2.92 -20.75 1.60
C GLN A 64 -2.33 -22.08 2.08
N GLN A 65 -1.06 -22.11 2.49
CA GLN A 65 -0.29 -23.32 2.74
C GLN A 65 0.24 -23.34 4.17
N GLU A 66 0.37 -24.53 4.73
CA GLU A 66 1.09 -24.75 5.98
C GLU A 66 2.59 -24.88 5.71
N GLY A 67 3.40 -24.09 6.42
CA GLY A 67 4.87 -24.21 6.35
C GLY A 67 5.47 -23.81 4.99
N TYR A 68 4.89 -22.79 4.33
CA TYR A 68 5.48 -22.25 3.11
C TYR A 68 6.75 -21.45 3.42
N GLU A 69 6.65 -20.32 4.04
CA GLU A 69 7.78 -19.51 4.55
C GLU A 69 7.53 -19.17 6.01
N GLU A 70 6.41 -18.54 6.31
CA GLU A 70 6.02 -18.10 7.64
C GLU A 70 4.56 -18.45 7.92
N THR A 71 4.14 -18.37 9.18
CA THR A 71 2.72 -18.44 9.53
C THR A 71 2.04 -17.15 9.09
N TYR A 72 0.88 -17.28 8.42
CA TYR A 72 0.10 -16.12 8.01
C TYR A 72 -0.40 -15.32 9.22
N GLU A 73 -0.21 -14.02 9.18
CA GLU A 73 -0.77 -13.06 10.10
C GLU A 73 -1.43 -11.89 9.33
N ASN A 74 -2.47 -11.31 9.92
CA ASN A 74 -3.05 -10.08 9.38
C ASN A 74 -2.07 -8.93 9.56
N VAL A 75 -1.89 -8.15 8.48
CA VAL A 75 -0.99 -6.99 8.50
C VAL A 75 -1.81 -5.73 8.26
N PRO A 76 -1.84 -4.78 9.23
CA PRO A 76 -2.51 -3.51 9.06
C PRO A 76 -2.10 -2.80 7.77
N GLU A 77 -3.03 -2.08 7.15
CA GLU A 77 -2.85 -1.36 5.88
C GLU A 77 -2.49 -2.24 4.67
N PHE A 78 -2.37 -3.57 4.84
CA PHE A 78 -1.95 -4.43 3.74
C PHE A 78 -2.86 -5.64 3.51
N CYS A 79 -3.04 -6.52 4.50
CA CYS A 79 -3.82 -7.74 4.29
C CYS A 79 -4.61 -8.17 5.52
N TYR A 80 -5.76 -8.79 5.26
CA TYR A 80 -6.66 -9.30 6.29
C TYR A 80 -7.40 -10.53 5.81
N SER A 81 -7.40 -11.60 6.62
CA SER A 81 -8.21 -12.79 6.37
C SER A 81 -9.49 -12.71 7.18
N ALA A 82 -10.60 -12.43 6.52
CA ALA A 82 -11.92 -12.35 7.12
C ALA A 82 -12.61 -13.71 7.13
N SER A 83 -13.30 -14.05 8.23
CA SER A 83 -14.19 -15.21 8.32
C SER A 83 -15.51 -14.95 7.63
N PHE A 84 -16.25 -16.02 7.29
CA PHE A 84 -17.61 -15.93 6.74
C PHE A 84 -18.56 -15.20 7.69
N GLU A 85 -18.46 -15.46 8.99
CA GLU A 85 -19.27 -14.81 10.03
C GLU A 85 -19.05 -13.28 10.02
N GLU A 86 -17.81 -12.85 9.96
CA GLU A 86 -17.47 -11.43 9.89
C GLU A 86 -17.99 -10.77 8.59
N VAL A 87 -17.86 -11.46 7.47
CA VAL A 87 -18.41 -10.98 6.18
C VAL A 87 -19.94 -10.85 6.25
N LYS A 88 -20.61 -11.77 6.90
CA LYS A 88 -22.05 -11.74 7.12
C LYS A 88 -22.47 -10.58 8.02
N GLU A 89 -21.78 -10.37 9.14
CA GLU A 89 -22.02 -9.23 10.06
C GLU A 89 -21.87 -7.87 9.36
N LYS A 90 -20.91 -7.78 8.45
CA LYS A 90 -20.69 -6.57 7.63
C LYS A 90 -21.60 -6.48 6.39
N GLY A 91 -22.72 -7.26 6.37
CA GLY A 91 -23.73 -7.22 5.31
C GLY A 91 -23.22 -7.72 3.95
N PHE A 92 -22.33 -8.70 3.95
CA PHE A 92 -21.72 -9.29 2.74
C PHE A 92 -20.98 -8.29 1.84
N THR A 93 -20.55 -7.18 2.40
CA THR A 93 -19.70 -6.25 1.66
C THR A 93 -18.33 -6.88 1.38
N LEU A 94 -17.81 -6.70 0.16
CA LEU A 94 -16.48 -7.19 -0.23
C LEU A 94 -15.51 -6.03 -0.51
N VAL A 95 -15.72 -4.92 0.17
CA VAL A 95 -14.84 -3.74 0.09
C VAL A 95 -13.66 -3.93 1.06
N PRO A 96 -12.40 -4.03 0.61
CA PRO A 96 -11.25 -4.33 1.46
C PRO A 96 -11.07 -3.37 2.64
N SER A 97 -11.34 -2.09 2.46
CA SER A 97 -11.23 -1.07 3.51
C SER A 97 -12.21 -1.24 4.69
N ARG A 98 -13.15 -2.17 4.58
CA ARG A 98 -14.04 -2.55 5.69
C ARG A 98 -13.42 -3.60 6.62
N TYR A 99 -12.34 -4.25 6.20
CA TYR A 99 -11.67 -5.36 6.89
C TYR A 99 -10.25 -5.02 7.28
N ILE A 100 -9.51 -4.37 6.39
CA ILE A 100 -8.13 -3.98 6.63
C ILE A 100 -8.12 -2.76 7.54
N GLU A 101 -7.48 -2.89 8.70
CA GLU A 101 -7.28 -1.77 9.63
C GLU A 101 -6.27 -0.79 9.07
N PHE A 102 -6.58 0.50 9.17
CA PHE A 102 -5.66 1.57 8.86
C PHE A 102 -5.07 2.10 10.16
N VAL A 103 -3.75 2.21 10.20
CA VAL A 103 -3.05 2.78 11.35
C VAL A 103 -3.33 4.28 11.36
N ASN A 104 -4.02 4.75 12.40
CA ASN A 104 -4.19 6.18 12.61
C ASN A 104 -2.84 6.76 13.07
N ARG A 105 -2.11 7.34 12.13
CA ARG A 105 -0.79 7.95 12.39
C ARG A 105 -0.90 9.29 13.12
N ASP A 106 -2.10 9.85 13.18
CA ASP A 106 -2.33 11.18 13.77
C ASP A 106 -2.57 11.14 15.28
N GLU A 107 -2.85 9.97 15.87
CA GLU A 107 -3.16 9.86 17.30
C GLU A 107 -1.99 10.19 18.26
N ASN A 108 -0.75 10.19 17.74
CA ASN A 108 0.45 10.48 18.54
C ASN A 108 1.21 11.74 18.10
N ILE A 109 0.69 12.51 17.16
CA ILE A 109 1.35 13.74 16.73
C ILE A 109 0.69 14.89 17.47
N ASP A 110 1.42 15.48 18.40
CA ASP A 110 1.03 16.76 19.00
C ASP A 110 0.83 17.79 17.88
N PHE A 111 -0.42 18.23 17.73
CA PHE A 111 -0.84 19.17 16.69
C PHE A 111 0.04 20.42 16.65
N ASP A 112 0.38 20.96 17.83
CA ASP A 112 1.21 22.16 17.93
C ASP A 112 2.63 21.91 17.42
N THR A 113 3.20 20.75 17.71
CA THR A 113 4.53 20.36 17.21
C THR A 113 4.51 20.18 15.71
N LYS A 114 3.49 19.53 15.17
CA LYS A 114 3.35 19.35 13.70
C LYS A 114 3.15 20.69 12.99
N MET A 115 2.31 21.57 13.53
CA MET A 115 2.09 22.91 12.99
C MET A 115 3.35 23.76 12.97
N LYS A 116 4.17 23.70 14.02
CA LYS A 116 5.45 24.41 14.07
C LYS A 116 6.43 23.88 13.02
N SER A 117 6.49 22.56 12.82
CA SER A 117 7.31 21.95 11.77
C SER A 117 6.87 22.42 10.38
N LEU A 118 5.56 22.34 10.09
CA LEU A 118 5.01 22.78 8.81
C LEU A 118 5.20 24.29 8.56
N GLN A 119 5.08 25.11 9.59
CA GLN A 119 5.39 26.53 9.49
C GLN A 119 6.87 26.78 9.17
N GLY A 120 7.79 25.99 9.75
CA GLY A 120 9.22 26.05 9.44
C GLY A 120 9.49 25.70 7.98
N GLU A 121 8.96 24.56 7.53
CA GLU A 121 9.09 24.09 6.15
C GLU A 121 8.51 25.11 5.14
N LEU A 122 7.34 25.65 5.42
CA LEU A 122 6.71 26.67 4.58
C LEU A 122 7.60 27.92 4.48
N LYS A 123 8.17 28.38 5.60
CA LYS A 123 9.06 29.54 5.61
C LYS A 123 10.31 29.31 4.77
N GLU A 124 10.90 28.12 4.83
CA GLU A 124 12.05 27.76 4.01
C GLU A 124 11.70 27.73 2.52
N LEU A 125 10.55 27.16 2.17
CA LEU A 125 10.07 27.10 0.79
C LEU A 125 9.79 28.49 0.22
N LEU A 126 9.20 29.40 1.00
CA LEU A 126 9.00 30.80 0.58
C LEU A 126 10.31 31.54 0.34
N VAL A 127 11.34 31.29 1.15
CA VAL A 127 12.69 31.88 0.91
C VAL A 127 13.31 31.31 -0.36
N GLN A 128 13.14 29.99 -0.62
CA GLN A 128 13.64 29.38 -1.86
C GLN A 128 12.90 29.88 -3.08
N GLU A 129 11.59 30.08 -2.99
CA GLU A 129 10.76 30.66 -4.04
C GLU A 129 11.28 32.07 -4.41
N GLU A 130 11.45 32.96 -3.43
CA GLU A 130 11.93 34.31 -3.66
C GLU A 130 13.33 34.35 -4.29
N LYS A 131 14.22 33.46 -3.83
CA LYS A 131 15.54 33.31 -4.44
C LYS A 131 15.45 32.85 -5.88
N SER A 132 14.68 31.80 -6.17
CA SER A 132 14.51 31.27 -7.54
C SER A 132 13.91 32.32 -8.47
N LYS A 133 12.96 33.09 -7.98
CA LYS A 133 12.35 34.21 -8.70
C LYS A 133 13.39 35.29 -9.02
N SER A 134 14.21 35.67 -8.04
CA SER A 134 15.28 36.64 -8.24
C SER A 134 16.32 36.15 -9.24
N ASP A 135 16.75 34.88 -9.14
CA ASP A 135 17.71 34.27 -10.06
C ASP A 135 17.14 34.23 -11.50
N LEU A 136 15.86 33.89 -11.65
CA LEU A 136 15.19 33.89 -12.94
C LEU A 136 15.16 35.28 -13.55
N LEU A 137 14.77 36.30 -12.79
CA LEU A 137 14.75 37.70 -13.27
C LEU A 137 16.12 38.21 -13.69
N ALA A 138 17.18 37.79 -12.95
CA ALA A 138 18.56 38.14 -13.31
C ALA A 138 18.96 37.56 -14.66
N VAL A 139 18.63 36.27 -14.91
CA VAL A 139 18.92 35.60 -16.19
C VAL A 139 18.17 36.29 -17.34
N PHE A 140 16.88 36.64 -17.19
CA PHE A 140 16.15 37.35 -18.23
C PHE A 140 16.74 38.70 -18.52
N LYS A 141 17.14 39.45 -17.50
CA LYS A 141 17.80 40.73 -17.65
C LYS A 141 19.13 40.64 -18.42
N GLU A 142 19.93 39.59 -18.14
CA GLU A 142 21.17 39.32 -18.88
C GLU A 142 20.89 39.02 -20.37
N LEU A 143 19.78 38.37 -20.66
CA LEU A 143 19.34 38.04 -22.01
C LEU A 143 18.66 39.23 -22.74
N GLY A 144 18.49 40.37 -22.06
CA GLY A 144 17.88 41.59 -22.63
C GLY A 144 16.35 41.56 -22.65
N TYR A 145 15.71 40.71 -21.83
CA TYR A 145 14.27 40.68 -21.68
C TYR A 145 13.86 41.23 -20.31
N GLU A 146 12.84 42.05 -20.27
CA GLU A 146 12.17 42.49 -19.04
C GLU A 146 10.89 41.66 -18.85
N ILE A 147 10.74 41.05 -17.68
CA ILE A 147 9.53 40.30 -17.27
C ILE A 147 9.06 40.89 -15.95
N GLU A 148 7.79 41.28 -15.89
CA GLU A 148 7.09 41.58 -14.63
C GLU A 148 6.42 40.27 -14.13
N LEU A 149 6.74 39.84 -12.87
CA LEU A 149 6.18 38.66 -12.23
C LEU A 149 5.29 39.06 -11.05
#